data_1ff46dfa30f66438b55d8104d7683fda
#
_entry.id   1ff46dfa30f66438b55d8104d7683fda
#
_cell.length_a   1.000
_cell.length_b   1.000
_cell.length_c   1.000
_cell.angle_alpha   90.00
_cell.angle_beta   90.00
_cell.angle_gamma   90.00
#
_symmetry.space_group_name_H-M   'P 1'
#
loop_
_entity.id
_entity.type
_entity.pdbx_description
1 polymer ?
#
loop_
_entity_poly.entity_id
_entity_poly.type
_entity_poly.pdbx_seq_one_letter_code
_entity_poly.pdbx_strand_id
1 'polypeptide(L)'
;MTFIERELIKKAGADSGWSIVESDGTDSVTLGSASHNERATIRCCEHEMDVTFTASFNESELRISGAFDVNGQKVIVQEREYESLRRVLRRLQELFIALPPTPIEIYNARWQQIVAGGLDATETEESVKQRVGQDVYREALMNYWKGSCAVTDCTVAEILRASHAKPWKDCSSAEERLDVYNGFLLSANLDALFDKGLITFDDDGVIILSSQLNEADLGKVGIYPDMHLRWVDVHHLPYLKYHREHVWKK
;
A
#
# COMPACT_ATOMS: atom_id res chain seq x y z
N MET A 1 32.77 0.10 -5.59
CA MET A 1 31.56 0.37 -6.37
C MET A 1 31.84 1.48 -7.36
N THR A 2 31.53 1.29 -8.64
CA THR A 2 31.73 2.29 -9.69
C THR A 2 30.68 3.39 -9.65
N PHE A 3 30.91 4.50 -10.34
CA PHE A 3 29.92 5.57 -10.48
C PHE A 3 28.62 5.06 -11.13
N ILE A 4 28.75 4.23 -12.19
CA ILE A 4 27.59 3.67 -12.91
C ILE A 4 26.74 2.79 -11.98
N GLU A 5 27.36 1.93 -11.20
CA GLU A 5 26.66 1.07 -10.23
C GLU A 5 25.87 1.90 -9.20
N ARG A 6 26.46 3.00 -8.69
CA ARG A 6 25.75 3.88 -7.76
C ARG A 6 24.54 4.55 -8.40
N GLU A 7 24.68 5.05 -9.63
CA GLU A 7 23.56 5.67 -10.36
C GLU A 7 22.44 4.65 -10.65
N LEU A 8 22.77 3.40 -10.99
CA LEU A 8 21.80 2.32 -11.16
C LEU A 8 21.09 1.96 -9.87
N ILE A 9 21.79 1.93 -8.74
CA ILE A 9 21.19 1.70 -7.41
C ILE A 9 20.21 2.83 -7.07
N LYS A 10 20.62 4.08 -7.24
CA LYS A 10 19.76 5.24 -6.97
C LYS A 10 18.51 5.23 -7.86
N LYS A 11 18.68 4.89 -9.14
CA LYS A 11 17.55 4.73 -10.06
C LYS A 11 16.62 3.59 -9.64
N ALA A 12 17.15 2.42 -9.33
CA ALA A 12 16.35 1.28 -8.85
C ALA A 12 15.58 1.63 -7.58
N GLY A 13 16.21 2.39 -6.69
CA GLY A 13 15.57 2.93 -5.49
C GLY A 13 14.42 3.86 -5.82
N ALA A 14 14.65 4.89 -6.64
CA ALA A 14 13.62 5.84 -7.04
C ALA A 14 12.41 5.16 -7.70
N ASP A 15 12.66 4.20 -8.60
CA ASP A 15 11.63 3.44 -9.31
C ASP A 15 10.88 2.43 -8.39
N SER A 16 11.35 2.25 -7.14
CA SER A 16 10.79 1.31 -6.15
C SER A 16 10.29 2.00 -4.87
N GLY A 17 10.20 3.34 -4.87
CA GLY A 17 9.71 4.10 -3.72
C GLY A 17 10.77 4.45 -2.65
N TRP A 18 12.05 4.16 -2.90
CA TRP A 18 13.21 4.56 -2.09
C TRP A 18 13.88 5.78 -2.71
N SER A 19 13.17 6.90 -2.72
CA SER A 19 13.57 8.09 -3.47
C SER A 19 14.53 9.03 -2.72
N ILE A 20 14.80 8.78 -1.43
CA ILE A 20 15.68 9.60 -0.60
C ILE A 20 17.07 8.97 -0.58
N VAL A 21 18.07 9.65 -1.14
CA VAL A 21 19.48 9.23 -1.02
C VAL A 21 20.03 9.82 0.26
N GLU A 22 20.24 9.01 1.29
CA GLU A 22 20.80 9.45 2.57
C GLU A 22 22.33 9.42 2.59
N SER A 23 22.92 8.47 1.86
CA SER A 23 24.37 8.34 1.73
C SER A 23 24.73 7.79 0.35
N ASP A 24 25.75 8.37 -0.28
CA ASP A 24 26.31 7.96 -1.57
C ASP A 24 27.84 7.79 -1.41
N GLY A 25 28.23 6.67 -0.81
CA GLY A 25 29.64 6.33 -0.56
C GLY A 25 30.29 5.50 -1.67
N THR A 26 31.61 5.35 -1.59
CA THR A 26 32.39 4.50 -2.52
C THR A 26 32.03 3.01 -2.40
N ASP A 27 31.59 2.57 -1.23
CA ASP A 27 31.37 1.15 -0.91
C ASP A 27 29.89 0.79 -0.76
N SER A 28 29.02 1.78 -0.50
CA SER A 28 27.59 1.58 -0.31
C SER A 28 26.78 2.81 -0.65
N VAL A 29 25.53 2.58 -1.03
CA VAL A 29 24.49 3.60 -1.14
C VAL A 29 23.40 3.28 -0.12
N THR A 30 22.99 4.26 0.69
CA THR A 30 21.87 4.15 1.63
C THR A 30 20.69 4.94 1.11
N LEU A 31 19.57 4.26 1.00
CA LEU A 31 18.31 4.79 0.49
C LEU A 31 17.27 4.82 1.60
N GLY A 32 16.51 5.89 1.66
CA GLY A 32 15.33 6.06 2.51
C GLY A 32 14.06 6.22 1.67
N SER A 33 12.92 6.15 2.33
CA SER A 33 11.59 6.34 1.72
C SER A 33 10.84 7.46 2.44
N ALA A 34 9.98 8.18 1.69
CA ALA A 34 9.03 9.11 2.29
C ALA A 34 7.82 8.41 2.95
N SER A 35 7.66 7.11 2.72
CA SER A 35 6.50 6.33 3.16
C SER A 35 6.71 5.60 4.48
N HIS A 36 7.97 5.45 4.94
CA HIS A 36 8.34 4.77 6.19
C HIS A 36 9.73 5.23 6.65
N ASN A 37 10.08 4.92 7.90
CA ASN A 37 11.34 5.34 8.51
C ASN A 37 12.51 4.38 8.27
N GLU A 38 12.27 3.28 7.56
CA GLU A 38 13.28 2.25 7.31
C GLU A 38 14.27 2.67 6.23
N ARG A 39 15.46 2.10 6.29
CA ARG A 39 16.58 2.36 5.37
C ARG A 39 17.06 1.09 4.74
N ALA A 40 17.39 1.17 3.46
CA ALA A 40 18.05 0.10 2.73
C ALA A 40 19.47 0.55 2.35
N THR A 41 20.47 -0.21 2.76
CA THR A 41 21.87 0.02 2.39
C THR A 41 22.32 -1.05 1.42
N ILE A 42 22.74 -0.65 0.23
CA ILE A 42 23.13 -1.53 -0.87
C ILE A 42 24.65 -1.48 -1.03
N ARG A 43 25.29 -2.66 -1.03
CA ARG A 43 26.70 -2.85 -1.32
C ARG A 43 26.88 -3.80 -2.50
N CYS A 44 27.80 -3.48 -3.41
CA CYS A 44 28.17 -4.40 -4.47
C CYS A 44 29.37 -5.26 -4.03
N CYS A 45 29.19 -6.59 -4.04
CA CYS A 45 30.24 -7.59 -3.92
C CYS A 45 30.64 -8.11 -5.30
N GLU A 46 31.59 -9.03 -5.45
CA GLU A 46 32.16 -9.41 -6.77
C GLU A 46 31.10 -9.86 -7.81
N HIS A 47 30.09 -10.62 -7.40
CA HIS A 47 29.03 -11.14 -8.28
C HIS A 47 27.60 -10.90 -7.79
N GLU A 48 27.46 -10.25 -6.64
CA GLU A 48 26.16 -10.08 -5.96
C GLU A 48 26.03 -8.67 -5.39
N MET A 49 24.82 -8.32 -4.97
CA MET A 49 24.56 -7.12 -4.19
C MET A 49 23.96 -7.51 -2.84
N ASP A 50 24.54 -6.97 -1.79
CA ASP A 50 24.01 -7.03 -0.45
C ASP A 50 23.02 -5.88 -0.22
N VAL A 51 21.79 -6.19 0.11
CA VAL A 51 20.80 -5.23 0.56
C VAL A 51 20.54 -5.46 2.03
N THR A 52 21.03 -4.57 2.88
CA THR A 52 20.79 -4.59 4.34
C THR A 52 19.74 -3.53 4.70
N PHE A 53 18.92 -3.81 5.71
CA PHE A 53 17.87 -2.91 6.18
C PHE A 53 17.78 -2.89 7.71
N THR A 54 17.08 -1.90 8.27
CA THR A 54 17.07 -1.65 9.72
C THR A 54 16.08 -2.54 10.48
N ALA A 55 14.95 -2.90 9.87
CA ALA A 55 13.99 -3.81 10.49
C ALA A 55 14.40 -5.28 10.32
N SER A 56 13.89 -6.13 11.20
CA SER A 56 14.05 -7.59 11.10
C SER A 56 12.77 -8.23 10.60
N PHE A 57 12.88 -9.05 9.56
CA PHE A 57 11.79 -9.90 9.06
C PHE A 57 12.11 -11.37 9.32
N ASN A 58 11.08 -12.20 9.45
CA ASN A 58 11.31 -13.64 9.39
C ASN A 58 11.36 -14.09 7.90
N GLU A 59 11.97 -15.25 7.65
CA GLU A 59 12.15 -15.79 6.28
C GLU A 59 10.83 -15.98 5.52
N SER A 60 9.73 -16.26 6.23
CA SER A 60 8.42 -16.46 5.61
C SER A 60 7.81 -15.15 5.11
N GLU A 61 8.10 -14.03 5.78
CA GLU A 61 7.66 -12.69 5.39
C GLU A 61 8.43 -12.18 4.18
N LEU A 62 9.74 -12.50 4.12
CA LEU A 62 10.62 -12.12 3.01
C LEU A 62 10.56 -13.07 1.81
N ARG A 63 9.62 -14.00 1.71
CA ARG A 63 9.49 -14.87 0.52
C ARG A 63 9.30 -14.07 -0.77
N ILE A 64 10.42 -13.54 -1.22
CA ILE A 64 10.63 -12.99 -2.55
C ILE A 64 10.85 -14.22 -3.42
N SER A 65 9.88 -14.55 -4.25
CA SER A 65 9.90 -15.73 -5.11
C SER A 65 11.24 -15.87 -5.87
N GLY A 66 11.98 -16.91 -5.54
CA GLY A 66 13.08 -17.48 -6.28
C GLY A 66 14.31 -16.60 -6.44
N ALA A 67 15.38 -16.90 -5.75
CA ALA A 67 16.76 -16.44 -5.94
C ALA A 67 17.36 -15.46 -4.90
N PHE A 68 16.77 -15.33 -3.71
CA PHE A 68 17.39 -14.49 -2.68
C PHE A 68 17.69 -15.31 -1.44
N ASP A 69 18.93 -15.25 -1.01
CA ASP A 69 19.32 -15.72 0.32
C ASP A 69 18.92 -14.65 1.35
N VAL A 70 18.10 -15.02 2.31
CA VAL A 70 17.54 -14.08 3.28
C VAL A 70 18.10 -14.41 4.66
N ASN A 71 18.78 -13.47 5.26
CA ASN A 71 19.30 -13.59 6.61
C ASN A 71 18.84 -12.42 7.49
N GLY A 72 17.63 -12.51 8.03
CA GLY A 72 17.07 -11.58 9.01
C GLY A 72 16.97 -10.12 8.55
N GLN A 73 18.11 -9.44 8.46
CA GLN A 73 18.21 -8.03 8.06
C GLN A 73 18.94 -7.82 6.74
N LYS A 74 19.20 -8.89 5.99
CA LYS A 74 19.97 -8.85 4.76
C LYS A 74 19.34 -9.71 3.69
N VAL A 75 19.25 -9.17 2.48
CA VAL A 75 18.89 -9.90 1.26
C VAL A 75 20.09 -9.87 0.32
N ILE A 76 20.48 -11.03 -0.21
CA ILE A 76 21.54 -11.15 -1.20
C ILE A 76 20.90 -11.24 -2.59
N VAL A 77 21.21 -10.28 -3.45
CA VAL A 77 20.80 -10.28 -4.86
C VAL A 77 21.92 -10.94 -5.66
N GLN A 78 21.68 -12.14 -6.15
CA GLN A 78 22.67 -13.01 -6.82
C GLN A 78 23.19 -12.45 -8.15
N GLU A 79 22.49 -11.52 -8.77
CA GLU A 79 22.88 -10.89 -10.00
C GLU A 79 22.95 -9.38 -9.80
N ARG A 80 24.01 -8.74 -10.32
CA ARG A 80 24.15 -7.28 -10.28
C ARG A 80 23.26 -6.60 -11.31
N GLU A 81 22.04 -7.10 -11.48
CA GLU A 81 21.09 -6.58 -12.44
C GLU A 81 20.15 -5.56 -11.81
N TYR A 82 19.93 -4.47 -12.54
CA TYR A 82 18.99 -3.42 -12.17
C TYR A 82 17.59 -3.97 -11.82
N GLU A 83 17.03 -4.86 -12.66
CA GLU A 83 15.69 -5.39 -12.46
C GLU A 83 15.58 -6.31 -11.22
N SER A 84 16.63 -7.07 -10.93
CA SER A 84 16.69 -7.90 -9.74
C SER A 84 16.74 -7.05 -8.47
N LEU A 85 17.57 -6.01 -8.45
CA LEU A 85 17.61 -5.05 -7.34
C LEU A 85 16.29 -4.29 -7.19
N ARG A 86 15.71 -3.83 -8.29
CA ARG A 86 14.43 -3.12 -8.30
C ARG A 86 13.30 -3.97 -7.71
N ARG A 87 13.22 -5.26 -8.06
CA ARG A 87 12.24 -6.20 -7.48
C ARG A 87 12.40 -6.34 -5.97
N VAL A 88 13.63 -6.49 -5.49
CA VAL A 88 13.92 -6.58 -4.04
C VAL A 88 13.50 -5.31 -3.32
N LEU A 89 13.96 -4.15 -3.80
CA LEU A 89 13.64 -2.88 -3.18
C LEU A 89 12.12 -2.60 -3.18
N ARG A 90 11.43 -2.95 -4.26
CA ARG A 90 9.98 -2.84 -4.35
C ARG A 90 9.29 -3.74 -3.33
N ARG A 91 9.74 -5.00 -3.21
CA ARG A 91 9.18 -5.93 -2.22
C ARG A 91 9.43 -5.48 -0.79
N LEU A 92 10.63 -5.00 -0.49
CA LEU A 92 10.93 -4.40 0.81
C LEU A 92 10.04 -3.18 1.09
N GLN A 93 9.82 -2.31 0.10
CA GLN A 93 8.91 -1.18 0.21
C GLN A 93 7.48 -1.61 0.57
N GLU A 94 6.95 -2.62 -0.13
CA GLU A 94 5.63 -3.19 0.16
C GLU A 94 5.56 -3.74 1.58
N LEU A 95 6.58 -4.50 2.00
CA LEU A 95 6.66 -5.05 3.35
C LEU A 95 6.73 -3.95 4.41
N PHE A 96 7.58 -2.94 4.25
CA PHE A 96 7.71 -1.84 5.22
C PHE A 96 6.49 -0.94 5.31
N ILE A 97 5.67 -0.88 4.28
CA ILE A 97 4.38 -0.20 4.31
C ILE A 97 3.30 -1.09 4.98
N ALA A 98 3.36 -2.41 4.75
CA ALA A 98 2.34 -3.35 5.17
C ALA A 98 2.63 -4.06 6.51
N LEU A 99 3.90 -4.07 6.95
CA LEU A 99 4.35 -4.76 8.17
C LEU A 99 4.63 -3.78 9.33
N PRO A 100 5.17 -4.24 10.43
CA PRO A 100 5.04 -3.75 11.79
C PRO A 100 5.20 -2.24 12.04
N PRO A 101 4.32 -1.67 12.83
CA PRO A 101 3.12 -2.33 13.31
C PRO A 101 2.07 -2.46 12.21
N THR A 102 1.62 -3.69 11.99
CA THR A 102 0.54 -3.93 11.02
C THR A 102 -0.72 -3.17 11.44
N PRO A 103 -1.62 -2.84 10.51
CA PRO A 103 -2.88 -2.21 10.88
C PRO A 103 -3.63 -2.97 11.99
N ILE A 104 -3.57 -4.31 11.99
CA ILE A 104 -4.21 -5.12 13.05
C ILE A 104 -3.50 -4.98 14.40
N GLU A 105 -2.18 -4.87 14.44
CA GLU A 105 -1.44 -4.64 15.69
C GLU A 105 -1.71 -3.25 16.25
N ILE A 106 -1.74 -2.22 15.41
CA ILE A 106 -2.12 -0.85 15.79
C ILE A 106 -3.55 -0.85 16.34
N TYR A 107 -4.48 -1.52 15.66
CA TYR A 107 -5.86 -1.65 16.09
C TYR A 107 -5.96 -2.31 17.46
N ASN A 108 -5.31 -3.46 17.65
CA ASN A 108 -5.32 -4.19 18.92
C ASN A 108 -4.71 -3.36 20.06
N ALA A 109 -3.59 -2.67 19.81
CA ALA A 109 -2.97 -1.80 20.82
C ALA A 109 -3.88 -0.64 21.21
N ARG A 110 -4.50 0.06 20.25
CA ARG A 110 -5.46 1.14 20.52
C ARG A 110 -6.69 0.64 21.26
N TRP A 111 -7.20 -0.52 20.86
CA TRP A 111 -8.33 -1.14 21.53
C TRP A 111 -8.02 -1.46 23.00
N GLN A 112 -6.87 -2.07 23.28
CA GLN A 112 -6.43 -2.36 24.66
C GLN A 112 -6.30 -1.09 25.51
N GLN A 113 -5.79 0.01 24.97
CA GLN A 113 -5.71 1.29 25.68
C GLN A 113 -7.08 1.86 26.02
N ILE A 114 -8.06 1.77 25.12
CA ILE A 114 -9.42 2.24 25.35
C ILE A 114 -10.09 1.40 26.45
N VAL A 115 -9.98 0.07 26.37
CA VAL A 115 -10.54 -0.84 27.40
C VAL A 115 -9.91 -0.57 28.78
N ALA A 116 -8.61 -0.34 28.85
CA ALA A 116 -7.93 -0.03 30.10
C ALA A 116 -8.32 1.33 30.68
N GLY A 117 -8.68 2.30 29.82
CA GLY A 117 -9.18 3.62 30.23
C GLY A 117 -10.66 3.67 30.61
N GLY A 118 -11.41 2.60 30.35
CA GLY A 118 -12.86 2.51 30.51
C GLY A 118 -13.62 3.10 29.30
N LEU A 119 -14.67 2.38 28.88
CA LEU A 119 -15.55 2.85 27.80
C LEU A 119 -16.48 3.95 28.31
N ASP A 120 -16.77 4.95 27.49
CA ASP A 120 -17.80 5.92 27.81
C ASP A 120 -19.17 5.23 27.92
N ALA A 121 -19.94 5.55 28.95
CA ALA A 121 -21.24 4.93 29.22
C ALA A 121 -22.27 5.17 28.10
N THR A 122 -22.00 6.07 27.19
CA THR A 122 -22.86 6.44 26.05
C THR A 122 -22.54 5.71 24.76
N GLU A 123 -21.40 5.03 24.67
CA GLU A 123 -20.94 4.32 23.46
C GLU A 123 -21.04 2.81 23.63
N THR A 124 -21.40 2.11 22.57
CA THR A 124 -21.35 0.65 22.55
C THR A 124 -19.93 0.19 22.17
N GLU A 125 -19.49 -0.94 22.73
CA GLU A 125 -18.19 -1.54 22.42
C GLU A 125 -18.01 -1.73 20.90
N GLU A 126 -19.06 -2.12 20.20
CA GLU A 126 -19.03 -2.35 18.76
C GLU A 126 -18.82 -1.06 17.97
N SER A 127 -19.47 0.05 18.37
CA SER A 127 -19.29 1.34 17.71
C SER A 127 -17.88 1.90 17.89
N VAL A 128 -17.30 1.71 19.09
CA VAL A 128 -15.91 2.13 19.36
C VAL A 128 -14.92 1.29 18.55
N LYS A 129 -15.10 -0.04 18.50
CA LYS A 129 -14.29 -0.94 17.69
C LYS A 129 -14.31 -0.56 16.22
N GLN A 130 -15.49 -0.27 15.69
CA GLN A 130 -15.65 0.13 14.30
C GLN A 130 -14.93 1.46 14.01
N ARG A 131 -15.10 2.46 14.88
CA ARG A 131 -14.42 3.77 14.73
C ARG A 131 -12.90 3.62 14.73
N VAL A 132 -12.35 2.91 15.73
CA VAL A 132 -10.91 2.67 15.82
C VAL A 132 -10.38 1.93 14.59
N GLY A 133 -11.13 0.93 14.12
CA GLY A 133 -10.76 0.20 12.90
C GLY A 133 -10.77 1.08 11.66
N GLN A 134 -11.75 1.95 11.49
CA GLN A 134 -11.82 2.90 10.36
C GLN A 134 -10.69 3.91 10.40
N ASP A 135 -10.32 4.42 11.58
CA ASP A 135 -9.21 5.35 11.74
C ASP A 135 -7.87 4.68 11.37
N VAL A 136 -7.62 3.47 11.90
CA VAL A 136 -6.42 2.68 11.58
C VAL A 136 -6.34 2.35 10.10
N TYR A 137 -7.44 1.91 9.51
CA TYR A 137 -7.51 1.58 8.09
C TYR A 137 -7.25 2.81 7.21
N ARG A 138 -7.81 3.97 7.58
CA ARG A 138 -7.55 5.22 6.88
C ARG A 138 -6.07 5.61 6.94
N GLU A 139 -5.43 5.52 8.11
CA GLU A 139 -4.01 5.79 8.25
C GLU A 139 -3.16 4.85 7.39
N ALA A 140 -3.49 3.55 7.39
CA ALA A 140 -2.81 2.56 6.58
C ALA A 140 -2.94 2.85 5.07
N LEU A 141 -4.13 3.21 4.58
CA LEU A 141 -4.34 3.59 3.19
C LEU A 141 -3.66 4.92 2.82
N MET A 142 -3.63 5.89 3.74
CA MET A 142 -2.87 7.13 3.54
C MET A 142 -1.38 6.84 3.32
N ASN A 143 -0.82 5.92 4.10
CA ASN A 143 0.57 5.50 3.94
C ASN A 143 0.77 4.72 2.62
N TYR A 144 -0.07 3.73 2.35
CA TYR A 144 0.03 2.89 1.15
C TYR A 144 -0.09 3.70 -0.14
N TRP A 145 -1.03 4.64 -0.21
CA TRP A 145 -1.28 5.50 -1.37
C TRP A 145 -0.50 6.83 -1.33
N LYS A 146 0.47 6.96 -0.40
CA LYS A 146 1.37 8.12 -0.27
C LYS A 146 0.62 9.44 -0.12
N GLY A 147 -0.46 9.43 0.66
CA GLY A 147 -1.27 10.62 0.94
C GLY A 147 -2.02 11.19 -0.25
N SER A 148 -2.17 10.43 -1.34
CA SER A 148 -2.87 10.92 -2.54
C SER A 148 -3.88 9.92 -3.08
N CYS A 149 -4.89 10.45 -3.78
CA CYS A 149 -5.96 9.64 -4.39
C CYS A 149 -5.40 8.58 -5.34
N ALA A 150 -5.88 7.35 -5.21
CA ALA A 150 -5.45 6.22 -6.03
C ALA A 150 -5.69 6.39 -7.54
N VAL A 151 -6.55 7.33 -7.93
CA VAL A 151 -6.91 7.59 -9.33
C VAL A 151 -6.41 8.95 -9.80
N THR A 152 -6.74 10.03 -9.07
CA THR A 152 -6.52 11.43 -9.53
C THR A 152 -5.20 12.01 -9.04
N ASP A 153 -4.48 11.31 -8.17
CA ASP A 153 -3.29 11.80 -7.47
C ASP A 153 -3.52 13.09 -6.64
N CYS A 154 -4.78 13.41 -6.33
CA CYS A 154 -5.15 14.52 -5.48
C CYS A 154 -4.61 14.31 -4.06
N THR A 155 -3.93 15.32 -3.51
CA THR A 155 -3.27 15.27 -2.18
C THR A 155 -4.03 16.03 -1.09
N VAL A 156 -5.23 16.54 -1.37
CA VAL A 156 -6.06 17.27 -0.39
C VAL A 156 -6.66 16.27 0.60
N ALA A 157 -6.02 16.09 1.75
CA ALA A 157 -6.34 15.05 2.73
C ALA A 157 -7.78 15.09 3.25
N GLU A 158 -8.39 16.29 3.30
CA GLU A 158 -9.74 16.52 3.80
C GLU A 158 -10.83 15.89 2.91
N ILE A 159 -10.55 15.74 1.61
CA ILE A 159 -11.49 15.12 0.67
C ILE A 159 -11.14 13.67 0.35
N LEU A 160 -10.03 13.15 0.86
CA LEU A 160 -9.67 11.74 0.68
C LEU A 160 -10.47 10.84 1.61
N ARG A 161 -10.89 9.69 1.11
CA ARG A 161 -11.65 8.67 1.81
C ARG A 161 -10.98 7.31 1.66
N ALA A 162 -11.03 6.52 2.74
CA ALA A 162 -10.59 5.13 2.75
C ALA A 162 -11.77 4.25 2.32
N SER A 163 -11.78 3.86 1.06
CA SER A 163 -12.87 3.16 0.40
C SER A 163 -12.60 1.66 0.34
N HIS A 164 -13.50 0.83 0.88
CA HIS A 164 -13.37 -0.63 0.85
C HIS A 164 -13.88 -1.21 -0.47
N ALA A 165 -13.11 -2.10 -1.09
CA ALA A 165 -13.57 -2.88 -2.24
C ALA A 165 -14.52 -4.01 -1.82
N LYS A 166 -14.17 -4.79 -0.79
CA LYS A 166 -15.11 -5.65 -0.09
C LYS A 166 -15.64 -4.91 1.12
N PRO A 167 -16.93 -4.57 1.18
CA PRO A 167 -17.50 -3.74 2.23
C PRO A 167 -17.19 -4.27 3.64
N TRP A 168 -16.97 -3.38 4.59
CA TRP A 168 -16.64 -3.69 5.98
C TRP A 168 -17.54 -4.77 6.61
N LYS A 169 -18.85 -4.68 6.35
CA LYS A 169 -19.86 -5.63 6.86
C LYS A 169 -19.73 -7.04 6.29
N ASP A 170 -19.12 -7.17 5.11
CA ASP A 170 -18.99 -8.42 4.37
C ASP A 170 -17.63 -9.09 4.64
N CYS A 171 -16.72 -8.39 5.32
CA CYS A 171 -15.43 -8.93 5.74
C CYS A 171 -15.60 -9.91 6.89
N SER A 172 -14.93 -11.04 6.81
CA SER A 172 -15.02 -12.16 7.74
C SER A 172 -14.21 -11.96 9.02
N SER A 173 -13.15 -11.13 8.97
CA SER A 173 -12.23 -10.91 10.09
C SER A 173 -11.76 -9.46 10.19
N ALA A 174 -11.10 -9.11 11.29
CA ALA A 174 -10.51 -7.79 11.49
C ALA A 174 -9.31 -7.58 10.54
N GLU A 175 -8.53 -8.63 10.29
CA GLU A 175 -7.42 -8.61 9.35
C GLU A 175 -7.90 -8.25 7.93
N GLU A 176 -9.01 -8.86 7.48
CA GLU A 176 -9.60 -8.56 6.17
C GLU A 176 -10.14 -7.13 6.08
N ARG A 177 -10.69 -6.60 7.20
CA ARG A 177 -11.18 -5.22 7.28
C ARG A 177 -10.07 -4.18 7.25
N LEU A 178 -8.90 -4.53 7.77
CA LEU A 178 -7.75 -3.64 7.91
C LEU A 178 -6.69 -3.86 6.83
N ASP A 179 -6.93 -4.82 5.92
CA ASP A 179 -6.05 -5.11 4.81
C ASP A 179 -5.99 -3.92 3.83
N VAL A 180 -4.81 -3.34 3.63
CA VAL A 180 -4.61 -2.21 2.70
C VAL A 180 -4.94 -2.57 1.25
N TYR A 181 -4.88 -3.84 0.90
CA TYR A 181 -5.28 -4.33 -0.42
C TYR A 181 -6.80 -4.42 -0.59
N ASN A 182 -7.57 -4.41 0.51
CA ASN A 182 -9.04 -4.38 0.47
C ASN A 182 -9.59 -2.99 0.19
N GLY A 183 -8.85 -2.12 -0.49
CA GLY A 183 -9.44 -0.85 -0.88
C GLY A 183 -8.46 0.19 -1.40
N PHE A 184 -9.00 1.39 -1.54
CA PHE A 184 -8.36 2.50 -2.22
C PHE A 184 -8.53 3.80 -1.45
N LEU A 185 -7.52 4.64 -1.49
CA LEU A 185 -7.66 6.01 -1.04
C LEU A 185 -8.25 6.83 -2.20
N LEU A 186 -9.50 7.21 -2.10
CA LEU A 186 -10.23 7.88 -3.17
C LEU A 186 -10.63 9.31 -2.78
N SER A 187 -10.74 10.20 -3.76
CA SER A 187 -11.44 11.48 -3.56
C SER A 187 -12.93 11.22 -3.29
N ALA A 188 -13.58 12.12 -2.54
CA ALA A 188 -14.93 11.91 -2.03
C ALA A 188 -15.98 11.58 -3.11
N ASN A 189 -15.85 12.14 -4.31
CA ASN A 189 -16.73 11.83 -5.44
C ASN A 189 -16.51 10.41 -5.98
N LEU A 190 -15.24 9.99 -6.13
CA LEU A 190 -14.89 8.63 -6.54
C LEU A 190 -15.31 7.59 -5.49
N ASP A 191 -15.03 7.86 -4.21
CA ASP A 191 -15.46 7.04 -3.08
C ASP A 191 -16.98 6.82 -3.09
N ALA A 192 -17.75 7.92 -3.19
CA ALA A 192 -19.21 7.82 -3.20
C ALA A 192 -19.74 6.98 -4.38
N LEU A 193 -19.13 7.07 -5.55
CA LEU A 193 -19.53 6.28 -6.71
C LEU A 193 -19.10 4.82 -6.59
N PHE A 194 -17.92 4.56 -6.05
CA PHE A 194 -17.40 3.22 -5.83
C PHE A 194 -18.22 2.48 -4.76
N ASP A 195 -18.46 3.08 -3.60
CA ASP A 195 -19.28 2.52 -2.53
C ASP A 195 -20.73 2.21 -2.98
N LYS A 196 -21.26 2.99 -3.90
CA LYS A 196 -22.60 2.77 -4.48
C LYS A 196 -22.61 1.77 -5.62
N GLY A 197 -21.45 1.26 -6.02
CA GLY A 197 -21.29 0.35 -7.15
C GLY A 197 -21.61 0.99 -8.49
N LEU A 198 -21.50 2.32 -8.60
CA LEU A 198 -21.68 3.03 -9.86
C LEU A 198 -20.40 3.06 -10.69
N ILE A 199 -19.26 2.87 -10.07
CA ILE A 199 -17.99 2.59 -10.72
C ILE A 199 -17.32 1.37 -10.08
N THR A 200 -16.46 0.74 -10.83
CA THR A 200 -15.50 -0.27 -10.32
C THR A 200 -14.23 -0.21 -11.17
N PHE A 201 -13.30 -1.12 -10.95
CA PHE A 201 -12.08 -1.23 -11.74
C PHE A 201 -11.89 -2.67 -12.23
N ASP A 202 -11.26 -2.83 -13.39
CA ASP A 202 -10.82 -4.14 -13.88
C ASP A 202 -9.50 -4.58 -13.22
N ASP A 203 -8.94 -5.70 -13.68
CA ASP A 203 -7.71 -6.25 -13.12
C ASP A 203 -6.45 -5.44 -13.49
N ASP A 204 -6.53 -4.62 -14.52
CA ASP A 204 -5.49 -3.65 -14.92
C ASP A 204 -5.68 -2.28 -14.26
N GLY A 205 -6.74 -2.12 -13.47
CA GLY A 205 -7.08 -0.89 -12.75
C GLY A 205 -7.85 0.13 -13.59
N VAL A 206 -8.30 -0.21 -14.79
CA VAL A 206 -9.10 0.68 -15.63
C VAL A 206 -10.51 0.80 -15.06
N ILE A 207 -11.03 2.03 -15.00
CA ILE A 207 -12.36 2.29 -14.48
C ILE A 207 -13.44 1.64 -15.36
N ILE A 208 -14.44 1.02 -14.72
CA ILE A 208 -15.63 0.48 -15.35
C ILE A 208 -16.84 1.26 -14.84
N LEU A 209 -17.60 1.86 -15.74
CA LEU A 209 -18.76 2.67 -15.41
C LEU A 209 -20.04 1.83 -15.45
N SER A 210 -20.94 2.05 -14.50
CA SER A 210 -22.27 1.45 -14.51
C SER A 210 -23.15 2.09 -15.60
N SER A 211 -23.99 1.28 -16.24
CA SER A 211 -25.03 1.78 -17.18
C SER A 211 -26.08 2.68 -16.52
N GLN A 212 -26.12 2.73 -15.18
CA GLN A 212 -26.99 3.62 -14.43
C GLN A 212 -26.45 5.06 -14.33
N LEU A 213 -25.18 5.29 -14.70
CA LEU A 213 -24.61 6.63 -14.76
C LEU A 213 -25.01 7.33 -16.06
N ASN A 214 -25.55 8.54 -15.93
CA ASN A 214 -25.80 9.38 -17.10
C ASN A 214 -24.48 9.99 -17.59
N GLU A 215 -24.12 9.73 -18.84
CA GLU A 215 -22.90 10.28 -19.47
C GLU A 215 -22.78 11.80 -19.33
N ALA A 216 -23.92 12.52 -19.40
CA ALA A 216 -23.95 13.97 -19.26
C ALA A 216 -23.54 14.46 -17.84
N ASP A 217 -23.54 13.59 -16.84
CA ASP A 217 -23.19 13.95 -15.48
C ASP A 217 -21.74 13.54 -15.11
N LEU A 218 -21.10 12.68 -15.91
CA LEU A 218 -19.73 12.20 -15.63
C LEU A 218 -18.74 13.34 -15.43
N GLY A 219 -18.67 14.27 -16.40
CA GLY A 219 -17.77 15.41 -16.29
C GLY A 219 -18.09 16.38 -15.15
N LYS A 220 -19.37 16.47 -14.72
CA LYS A 220 -19.78 17.30 -13.59
C LYS A 220 -19.27 16.76 -12.24
N VAL A 221 -19.12 15.45 -12.14
CA VAL A 221 -18.57 14.78 -10.96
C VAL A 221 -17.09 14.42 -11.12
N GLY A 222 -16.45 14.90 -12.20
CA GLY A 222 -15.02 14.71 -12.44
C GLY A 222 -14.63 13.27 -12.77
N ILE A 223 -15.52 12.53 -13.45
CA ILE A 223 -15.26 11.15 -13.89
C ILE A 223 -15.05 11.13 -15.39
N TYR A 224 -14.03 10.38 -15.82
CA TYR A 224 -13.68 10.22 -17.23
C TYR A 224 -13.43 8.73 -17.52
N PRO A 225 -13.82 8.22 -18.71
CA PRO A 225 -13.71 6.80 -19.04
C PRO A 225 -12.26 6.26 -19.14
N ASP A 226 -11.28 7.13 -19.25
CA ASP A 226 -9.86 6.82 -19.34
C ASP A 226 -9.15 6.81 -17.97
N MET A 227 -9.89 7.07 -16.89
CA MET A 227 -9.35 7.01 -15.54
C MET A 227 -8.93 5.58 -15.16
N HIS A 228 -7.86 5.49 -14.41
CA HIS A 228 -7.34 4.22 -13.89
C HIS A 228 -6.68 4.39 -12.52
N LEU A 229 -6.56 3.29 -11.79
CA LEU A 229 -5.75 3.23 -10.58
C LEU A 229 -4.27 3.47 -10.94
N ARG A 230 -3.57 4.26 -10.17
CA ARG A 230 -2.13 4.55 -10.37
C ARG A 230 -1.26 3.30 -10.35
N TRP A 231 -1.69 2.27 -9.62
CA TRP A 231 -1.13 0.91 -9.65
C TRP A 231 -2.15 -0.09 -9.12
N VAL A 232 -1.99 -1.34 -9.54
CA VAL A 232 -2.71 -2.50 -8.99
C VAL A 232 -1.68 -3.54 -8.57
N ASP A 233 -1.76 -4.00 -7.33
CA ASP A 233 -1.03 -5.16 -6.84
C ASP A 233 -1.88 -6.43 -7.01
N VAL A 234 -1.25 -7.59 -7.15
CA VAL A 234 -1.95 -8.87 -7.27
C VAL A 234 -2.89 -9.15 -6.09
N HIS A 235 -2.58 -8.62 -4.91
CA HIS A 235 -3.40 -8.78 -3.71
C HIS A 235 -4.69 -7.95 -3.73
N HIS A 236 -4.80 -6.91 -4.58
CA HIS A 236 -6.07 -6.19 -4.79
C HIS A 236 -7.08 -7.02 -5.60
N LEU A 237 -6.61 -7.93 -6.46
CA LEU A 237 -7.46 -8.62 -7.45
C LEU A 237 -8.62 -9.40 -6.82
N PRO A 238 -8.45 -10.15 -5.72
CA PRO A 238 -9.56 -10.83 -5.06
C PRO A 238 -10.66 -9.86 -4.59
N TYR A 239 -10.28 -8.70 -4.05
CA TYR A 239 -11.18 -7.68 -3.56
C TYR A 239 -11.88 -6.92 -4.69
N LEU A 240 -11.15 -6.58 -5.76
CA LEU A 240 -11.73 -6.00 -6.99
C LEU A 240 -12.73 -6.96 -7.63
N LYS A 241 -12.40 -8.25 -7.69
CA LYS A 241 -13.33 -9.28 -8.16
C LYS A 241 -14.59 -9.31 -7.30
N TYR A 242 -14.43 -9.33 -5.96
CA TYR A 242 -15.57 -9.28 -5.05
C TYR A 242 -16.46 -8.06 -5.33
N HIS A 243 -15.86 -6.88 -5.48
CA HIS A 243 -16.58 -5.64 -5.76
C HIS A 243 -17.38 -5.73 -7.07
N ARG A 244 -16.77 -6.25 -8.14
CA ARG A 244 -17.45 -6.44 -9.44
C ARG A 244 -18.61 -7.42 -9.39
N GLU A 245 -18.52 -8.45 -8.54
CA GLU A 245 -19.52 -9.51 -8.44
C GLU A 245 -20.69 -9.16 -7.50
N HIS A 246 -20.44 -8.38 -6.42
CA HIS A 246 -21.40 -8.22 -5.34
C HIS A 246 -21.82 -6.77 -5.07
N VAL A 247 -21.02 -5.78 -5.47
CA VAL A 247 -21.29 -4.36 -5.21
C VAL A 247 -21.62 -3.60 -6.47
N TRP A 248 -20.86 -3.82 -7.55
CA TRP A 248 -21.02 -3.10 -8.81
C TRP A 248 -22.36 -3.39 -9.49
N LYS A 249 -23.02 -2.33 -9.93
CA LYS A 249 -24.29 -2.33 -10.66
C LYS A 249 -24.03 -2.24 -12.16
N LYS A 250 -24.28 -3.33 -12.85
CA LYS A 250 -24.11 -3.39 -14.31
C LYS A 250 -25.01 -2.41 -15.03
#